data_4cc2b29cd4d112508b6b4e2f2dc4f6c3
#
_entry.id   4cc2b29cd4d112508b6b4e2f2dc4f6c3
#
_cell.length_a   1.000
_cell.length_b   1.000
_cell.length_c   1.000
_cell.angle_alpha   90.00
_cell.angle_beta   90.00
_cell.angle_gamma   90.00
#
_symmetry.space_group_name_H-M   'P 1'
#
loop_
_entity.id
_entity.type
_entity.pdbx_description
1 polymer ?
#
loop_
_entity_poly.entity_id
_entity_poly.type
_entity_poly.pdbx_seq_one_letter_code
_entity_poly.pdbx_strand_id
1 'polypeptide(L)'
;GDYTFLIDEAHNLVDRARSMFSAELYKKPMLELKKLFKDEEPRIAKSLGKLNSFMITMRKLTGAEPYYHQANEPKDIYPLLNKFILESEEWLASHEGSESHEKLLEFYFNVLTFMRTAEFYDERYITYVENSKDDTKLKLFCLDPSHLLSEAIKRGKAAIFFSATL
;
A
#
# COMPACT_ATOMS: atom_id res chain seq x y z
N GLY A 1 -11.85 -20.18 14.00
CA GLY A 1 -13.06 -19.47 14.46
C GLY A 1 -14.34 -20.14 13.99
N ASP A 2 -15.41 -19.89 14.73
CA ASP A 2 -16.73 -20.49 14.47
C ASP A 2 -17.57 -19.58 13.54
N TYR A 3 -17.04 -19.28 12.36
CA TYR A 3 -17.74 -18.45 11.38
C TYR A 3 -17.76 -19.11 10.00
N THR A 4 -18.77 -18.75 9.22
CA THR A 4 -18.95 -19.18 7.83
C THR A 4 -18.78 -17.96 6.93
N PHE A 5 -17.99 -18.10 5.89
CA PHE A 5 -17.90 -17.09 4.85
C PHE A 5 -19.09 -17.18 3.90
N LEU A 6 -19.77 -16.07 3.68
CA LEU A 6 -20.74 -15.89 2.61
C LEU A 6 -20.11 -15.01 1.54
N ILE A 7 -19.90 -15.56 0.34
CA ILE A 7 -19.19 -14.89 -0.75
C ILE A 7 -20.17 -14.65 -1.88
N ASP A 8 -20.64 -13.41 -1.97
CA ASP A 8 -21.48 -12.93 -3.05
C ASP A 8 -20.63 -12.51 -4.26
N GLU A 9 -21.23 -12.55 -5.44
CA GLU A 9 -20.55 -12.24 -6.71
C GLU A 9 -19.27 -13.06 -6.88
N ALA A 10 -19.37 -14.38 -6.68
CA ALA A 10 -18.23 -15.30 -6.65
C ALA A 10 -17.38 -15.28 -7.93
N HIS A 11 -17.98 -14.89 -9.09
CA HIS A 11 -17.26 -14.75 -10.35
C HIS A 11 -16.21 -13.62 -10.32
N ASN A 12 -16.34 -12.62 -9.41
CA ASN A 12 -15.38 -11.54 -9.22
C ASN A 12 -14.36 -11.82 -8.09
N LEU A 13 -14.44 -13.00 -7.47
CA LEU A 13 -13.65 -13.30 -6.27
C LEU A 13 -12.14 -13.17 -6.49
N VAL A 14 -11.63 -13.63 -7.64
CA VAL A 14 -10.19 -13.57 -7.96
C VAL A 14 -9.72 -12.13 -8.09
N ASP A 15 -10.46 -11.28 -8.78
CA ASP A 15 -10.10 -9.87 -8.98
C ASP A 15 -10.18 -9.08 -7.66
N ARG A 16 -11.18 -9.35 -6.84
CA ARG A 16 -11.29 -8.79 -5.49
C ARG A 16 -10.14 -9.23 -4.60
N ALA A 17 -9.76 -10.51 -4.67
CA ALA A 17 -8.63 -11.04 -3.93
C ALA A 17 -7.31 -10.40 -4.38
N ARG A 18 -7.07 -10.23 -5.69
CA ARG A 18 -5.90 -9.49 -6.18
C ARG A 18 -5.83 -8.08 -5.58
N SER A 19 -6.94 -7.36 -5.58
CA SER A 19 -7.01 -6.02 -5.00
C SER A 19 -6.76 -6.03 -3.49
N MET A 20 -7.34 -6.99 -2.77
CA MET A 20 -7.22 -7.12 -1.31
C MET A 20 -5.78 -7.45 -0.87
N PHE A 21 -5.07 -8.28 -1.64
CA PHE A 21 -3.69 -8.68 -1.35
C PHE A 21 -2.65 -7.82 -2.07
N SER A 22 -3.05 -6.73 -2.71
CA SER A 22 -2.19 -5.71 -3.31
C SER A 22 -2.22 -4.44 -2.49
N ALA A 23 -1.17 -3.62 -2.58
CA ALA A 23 -1.13 -2.31 -1.95
C ALA A 23 -0.34 -1.33 -2.80
N GLU A 24 -0.66 -0.05 -2.67
CA GLU A 24 -0.04 1.00 -3.45
C GLU A 24 0.26 2.25 -2.62
N LEU A 25 1.31 2.96 -3.01
CA LEU A 25 1.70 4.25 -2.48
C LEU A 25 1.83 5.25 -3.62
N TYR A 26 1.40 6.48 -3.35
CA TYR A 26 1.46 7.61 -4.28
C TYR A 26 2.47 8.65 -3.83
N LYS A 27 3.19 9.21 -4.79
CA LYS A 27 4.22 10.25 -4.55
C LYS A 27 3.60 11.59 -4.16
N LYS A 28 2.47 11.97 -4.76
CA LYS A 28 1.83 13.28 -4.54
C LYS A 28 1.50 13.54 -3.07
N PRO A 29 0.85 12.62 -2.32
CA PRO A 29 0.62 12.80 -0.89
C PRO A 29 1.90 13.02 -0.07
N MET A 30 3.01 12.36 -0.45
CA MET A 30 4.30 12.53 0.23
C MET A 30 4.80 13.97 0.12
N LEU A 31 4.64 14.61 -1.05
CA LEU A 31 5.05 16.00 -1.26
C LEU A 31 4.11 16.98 -0.55
N GLU A 32 2.82 16.75 -0.57
CA GLU A 32 1.82 17.60 0.09
C GLU A 32 2.04 17.61 1.60
N LEU A 33 2.18 16.42 2.20
CA LEU A 33 2.47 16.28 3.63
C LEU A 33 3.84 16.84 4.00
N LYS A 34 4.86 16.64 3.17
CA LYS A 34 6.19 17.23 3.40
C LYS A 34 6.11 18.76 3.52
N LYS A 35 5.34 19.42 2.66
CA LYS A 35 5.13 20.87 2.72
C LYS A 35 4.40 21.28 3.98
N LEU A 36 3.35 20.54 4.36
CA LEU A 36 2.54 20.78 5.55
C LEU A 36 3.37 20.66 6.83
N PHE A 37 4.22 19.63 6.94
CA PHE A 37 5.01 19.34 8.14
C PHE A 37 6.39 20.00 8.19
N LYS A 38 6.76 20.79 7.19
CA LYS A 38 8.09 21.40 7.11
C LYS A 38 8.46 22.21 8.37
N ASP A 39 7.52 22.99 8.88
CA ASP A 39 7.73 23.84 10.04
C ASP A 39 7.11 23.24 11.31
N GLU A 40 6.10 22.41 11.19
CA GLU A 40 5.35 21.80 12.30
C GLU A 40 6.11 20.63 12.94
N GLU A 41 6.62 19.68 12.13
CA GLU A 41 7.45 18.56 12.58
C GLU A 41 8.49 18.21 11.50
N PRO A 42 9.69 18.84 11.55
CA PRO A 42 10.74 18.65 10.53
C PRO A 42 11.22 17.22 10.36
N ARG A 43 11.12 16.36 11.39
CA ARG A 43 11.51 14.94 11.30
C ARG A 43 10.61 14.20 10.33
N ILE A 44 9.29 14.39 10.44
CA ILE A 44 8.29 13.81 9.51
C ILE A 44 8.52 14.33 8.09
N ALA A 45 8.72 15.64 7.93
CA ALA A 45 9.02 16.24 6.63
C ALA A 45 10.28 15.65 5.98
N LYS A 46 11.32 15.38 6.77
CA LYS A 46 12.56 14.73 6.31
C LYS A 46 12.33 13.29 5.86
N SER A 47 11.56 12.52 6.62
CA SER A 47 11.19 11.14 6.27
C SER A 47 10.37 11.10 4.98
N LEU A 48 9.37 11.97 4.84
CA LEU A 48 8.61 12.12 3.59
C LEU A 48 9.48 12.53 2.40
N GLY A 49 10.47 13.39 2.62
CA GLY A 49 11.45 13.77 1.61
C GLY A 49 12.27 12.58 1.09
N LYS A 50 12.69 11.68 1.98
CA LYS A 50 13.39 10.45 1.60
C LYS A 50 12.49 9.48 0.83
N LEU A 51 11.24 9.31 1.25
CA LEU A 51 10.25 8.52 0.53
C LEU A 51 9.98 9.10 -0.87
N ASN A 52 9.81 10.41 -0.97
CA ASN A 52 9.68 11.08 -2.27
C ASN A 52 10.90 10.86 -3.18
N SER A 53 12.11 10.92 -2.64
CA SER A 53 13.34 10.66 -3.40
C SER A 53 13.39 9.22 -3.91
N PHE A 54 12.95 8.26 -3.10
CA PHE A 54 12.81 6.86 -3.54
C PHE A 54 11.79 6.74 -4.68
N MET A 55 10.63 7.38 -4.58
CA MET A 55 9.62 7.37 -5.63
C MET A 55 10.13 7.99 -6.94
N ILE A 56 10.96 9.02 -6.87
CA ILE A 56 11.63 9.60 -8.05
C ILE A 56 12.58 8.59 -8.69
N THR A 57 13.33 7.83 -7.89
CA THR A 57 14.20 6.76 -8.39
C THR A 57 13.39 5.68 -9.11
N MET A 58 12.30 5.23 -8.51
CA MET A 58 11.41 4.25 -9.13
C MET A 58 10.77 4.78 -10.44
N ARG A 59 10.35 6.03 -10.44
CA ARG A 59 9.82 6.68 -11.66
C ARG A 59 10.81 6.67 -12.82
N LYS A 60 12.09 6.85 -12.56
CA LYS A 60 13.12 6.83 -13.61
C LYS A 60 13.20 5.48 -14.34
N LEU A 61 12.80 4.39 -13.68
CA LEU A 61 12.77 3.07 -14.30
C LEU A 61 11.74 2.95 -15.42
N THR A 62 10.70 3.79 -15.43
CA THR A 62 9.69 3.77 -16.51
C THR A 62 10.27 4.28 -17.84
N GLY A 63 11.33 5.11 -17.81
CA GLY A 63 11.92 5.71 -19.00
C GLY A 63 10.89 6.56 -19.77
N ALA A 64 10.65 6.23 -21.03
CA ALA A 64 9.65 6.89 -21.89
C ALA A 64 8.25 6.26 -21.76
N GLU A 65 8.14 5.09 -21.13
CA GLU A 65 6.87 4.39 -20.98
C GLU A 65 6.09 4.89 -19.75
N PRO A 66 4.77 4.74 -19.73
CA PRO A 66 3.95 5.15 -18.60
C PRO A 66 4.05 4.20 -17.39
N TYR A 67 4.62 3.02 -17.57
CA TYR A 67 4.75 2.01 -16.51
C TYR A 67 6.03 1.19 -16.63
N TYR A 68 6.39 0.57 -15.50
CA TYR A 68 7.49 -0.38 -15.38
C TYR A 68 7.11 -1.46 -14.37
N HIS A 69 7.58 -2.68 -14.56
CA HIS A 69 7.41 -3.75 -13.59
C HIS A 69 8.66 -4.62 -13.48
N GLN A 70 8.84 -5.20 -12.32
CA GLN A 70 9.94 -6.11 -12.01
C GLN A 70 9.48 -7.18 -11.00
N ALA A 71 10.12 -8.35 -11.04
CA ALA A 71 9.88 -9.40 -10.05
C ALA A 71 10.52 -9.09 -8.69
N ASN A 72 11.54 -8.24 -8.67
CA ASN A 72 12.26 -7.91 -7.44
C ASN A 72 11.42 -7.04 -6.51
N GLU A 73 11.39 -7.44 -5.26
CA GLU A 73 10.78 -6.69 -4.16
C GLU A 73 11.51 -5.35 -3.93
N PRO A 74 10.82 -4.24 -3.69
CA PRO A 74 11.45 -2.93 -3.48
C PRO A 74 11.92 -2.76 -2.02
N LYS A 75 12.83 -3.61 -1.57
CA LYS A 75 13.25 -3.70 -0.15
C LYS A 75 13.81 -2.42 0.42
N ASP A 76 14.43 -1.58 -0.40
CA ASP A 76 15.07 -0.34 0.05
C ASP A 76 14.06 0.71 0.56
N ILE A 77 12.77 0.58 0.22
CA ILE A 77 11.74 1.48 0.75
C ILE A 77 11.37 1.15 2.20
N TYR A 78 11.46 -0.10 2.61
CA TYR A 78 10.94 -0.55 3.91
C TYR A 78 11.58 0.13 5.13
N PRO A 79 12.91 0.31 5.20
CA PRO A 79 13.51 1.08 6.28
C PRO A 79 13.03 2.53 6.33
N LEU A 80 12.76 3.14 5.17
CA LEU A 80 12.24 4.50 5.08
C LEU A 80 10.79 4.57 5.58
N LEU A 81 9.95 3.60 5.22
CA LEU A 81 8.57 3.50 5.70
C LEU A 81 8.52 3.23 7.20
N ASN A 82 9.34 2.33 7.73
CA ASN A 82 9.41 2.05 9.17
C ASN A 82 9.79 3.31 9.96
N LYS A 83 10.76 4.08 9.48
CA LYS A 83 11.13 5.34 10.13
C LYS A 83 9.97 6.34 10.11
N PHE A 84 9.29 6.48 8.98
CA PHE A 84 8.11 7.35 8.86
C PHE A 84 7.01 6.91 9.84
N ILE A 85 6.74 5.61 9.96
CA ILE A 85 5.74 5.06 10.90
C ILE A 85 6.05 5.48 12.33
N LEU A 86 7.28 5.23 12.81
CA LEU A 86 7.68 5.56 14.17
C LEU A 86 7.55 7.05 14.49
N GLU A 87 8.03 7.93 13.60
CA GLU A 87 7.95 9.38 13.78
C GLU A 87 6.50 9.88 13.72
N SER A 88 5.66 9.29 12.87
CA SER A 88 4.24 9.64 12.74
C SER A 88 3.43 9.19 13.96
N GLU A 89 3.67 8.00 14.50
CA GLU A 89 2.99 7.50 15.70
C GLU A 89 3.23 8.42 16.91
N GLU A 90 4.48 8.83 17.12
CA GLU A 90 4.85 9.74 18.20
C GLU A 90 4.10 11.08 18.09
N TRP A 91 4.04 11.64 16.88
CA TRP A 91 3.37 12.91 16.64
C TRP A 91 1.83 12.79 16.72
N LEU A 92 1.25 11.76 16.11
CA LEU A 92 -0.20 11.52 16.08
C LEU A 92 -0.78 11.33 17.49
N ALA A 93 -0.04 10.68 18.39
CA ALA A 93 -0.47 10.46 19.77
C ALA A 93 -0.64 11.75 20.58
N SER A 94 -0.01 12.85 20.16
CA SER A 94 0.00 14.13 20.91
C SER A 94 -0.73 15.28 20.21
N HIS A 95 -1.25 15.09 18.98
CA HIS A 95 -1.81 16.17 18.15
C HIS A 95 -3.21 15.82 17.59
N GLU A 96 -4.08 15.23 18.39
CA GLU A 96 -5.42 14.87 17.94
C GLU A 96 -6.26 16.07 17.51
N GLY A 97 -7.11 15.89 16.50
CA GLY A 97 -8.19 16.78 16.11
C GLY A 97 -7.79 17.95 15.19
N SER A 98 -6.56 18.02 14.70
CA SER A 98 -6.15 19.01 13.70
C SER A 98 -6.34 18.49 12.26
N GLU A 99 -6.45 19.42 11.29
CA GLU A 99 -6.48 19.04 9.87
C GLU A 99 -5.18 18.31 9.44
N SER A 100 -4.04 18.73 9.97
CA SER A 100 -2.75 18.08 9.75
C SER A 100 -2.75 16.65 10.30
N HIS A 101 -3.38 16.41 11.44
CA HIS A 101 -3.54 15.09 12.04
C HIS A 101 -4.32 14.15 11.11
N GLU A 102 -5.47 14.57 10.61
CA GLU A 102 -6.30 13.75 9.73
C GLU A 102 -5.58 13.38 8.43
N LYS A 103 -4.92 14.36 7.80
CA LYS A 103 -4.14 14.13 6.56
C LYS A 103 -2.98 13.17 6.77
N LEU A 104 -2.24 13.32 7.88
CA LEU A 104 -1.14 12.41 8.21
C LEU A 104 -1.66 11.01 8.52
N LEU A 105 -2.74 10.91 9.28
CA LEU A 105 -3.35 9.64 9.68
C LEU A 105 -3.80 8.82 8.45
N GLU A 106 -4.40 9.45 7.46
CA GLU A 106 -4.79 8.80 6.21
C GLU A 106 -3.58 8.18 5.51
N PHE A 107 -2.53 8.96 5.31
CA PHE A 107 -1.31 8.47 4.67
C PHE A 107 -0.58 7.41 5.52
N TYR A 108 -0.57 7.58 6.84
CA TYR A 108 -0.03 6.61 7.79
C TYR A 108 -0.72 5.25 7.65
N PHE A 109 -2.04 5.19 7.55
CA PHE A 109 -2.76 3.93 7.32
C PHE A 109 -2.46 3.31 5.96
N ASN A 110 -2.29 4.11 4.92
CA ASN A 110 -1.85 3.62 3.61
C ASN A 110 -0.46 2.98 3.68
N VAL A 111 0.46 3.58 4.44
CA VAL A 111 1.80 3.02 4.68
C VAL A 111 1.72 1.71 5.46
N LEU A 112 0.90 1.63 6.50
CA LEU A 112 0.70 0.38 7.25
C LEU A 112 0.14 -0.74 6.37
N THR A 113 -0.83 -0.42 5.52
CA THR A 113 -1.41 -1.39 4.57
C THR A 113 -0.35 -1.88 3.58
N PHE A 114 0.48 -0.97 3.06
CA PHE A 114 1.59 -1.33 2.18
C PHE A 114 2.60 -2.26 2.88
N MET A 115 2.97 -1.97 4.12
CA MET A 115 3.90 -2.80 4.88
C MET A 115 3.33 -4.19 5.21
N ARG A 116 2.04 -4.30 5.53
CA ARG A 116 1.37 -5.60 5.71
C ARG A 116 1.35 -6.43 4.42
N THR A 117 1.08 -5.79 3.30
CA THR A 117 1.11 -6.46 2.00
C THR A 117 2.51 -6.94 1.66
N ALA A 118 3.54 -6.18 2.01
CA ALA A 118 4.93 -6.55 1.82
C ALA A 118 5.31 -7.87 2.52
N GLU A 119 4.66 -8.23 3.62
CA GLU A 119 4.87 -9.50 4.32
C GLU A 119 4.47 -10.72 3.48
N PHE A 120 3.59 -10.55 2.50
CA PHE A 120 3.14 -11.62 1.58
C PHE A 120 3.96 -11.68 0.30
N TYR A 121 4.90 -10.74 0.08
CA TYR A 121 5.63 -10.65 -1.17
C TYR A 121 6.49 -11.89 -1.41
N ASP A 122 6.22 -12.59 -2.51
CA ASP A 122 6.93 -13.77 -3.01
C ASP A 122 6.87 -13.81 -4.55
N GLU A 123 7.13 -14.96 -5.16
CA GLU A 123 7.09 -15.16 -6.61
C GLU A 123 5.74 -14.89 -7.29
N ARG A 124 4.66 -14.76 -6.51
CA ARG A 124 3.31 -14.41 -7.00
C ARG A 124 3.06 -12.90 -7.09
N TYR A 125 4.05 -12.12 -6.70
CA TYR A 125 4.00 -10.66 -6.72
C TYR A 125 4.94 -10.07 -7.76
N ILE A 126 4.59 -8.89 -8.22
CA ILE A 126 5.51 -7.98 -8.92
C ILE A 126 5.49 -6.60 -8.27
N THR A 127 6.61 -5.91 -8.39
CA THR A 127 6.70 -4.48 -8.13
C THR A 127 6.33 -3.74 -9.40
N TYR A 128 5.28 -2.93 -9.33
CA TYR A 128 4.73 -2.18 -10.46
C TYR A 128 4.83 -0.69 -10.19
N VAL A 129 5.34 0.05 -11.15
CA VAL A 129 5.46 1.51 -11.12
C VAL A 129 4.65 2.09 -12.26
N GLU A 130 3.79 3.03 -11.97
CA GLU A 130 3.03 3.79 -12.96
C GLU A 130 3.35 5.27 -12.83
N ASN A 131 3.70 5.86 -13.94
CA ASN A 131 3.98 7.29 -14.03
C ASN A 131 2.90 7.96 -14.86
N SER A 132 1.99 8.64 -14.19
CA SER A 132 0.98 9.49 -14.82
C SER A 132 1.45 10.94 -14.87
N LYS A 133 0.71 11.78 -15.60
CA LYS A 133 1.01 13.22 -15.72
C LYS A 133 1.13 13.91 -14.36
N ASP A 134 0.29 13.53 -13.42
CA ASP A 134 0.13 14.24 -12.15
C ASP A 134 0.73 13.50 -10.94
N ASP A 135 1.04 12.20 -11.07
CA ASP A 135 1.53 11.40 -9.95
C ASP A 135 2.36 10.19 -10.38
N THR A 136 3.06 9.60 -9.42
CA THR A 136 3.76 8.32 -9.55
C THR A 136 3.20 7.36 -8.51
N LYS A 137 2.83 6.16 -8.95
CA LYS A 137 2.32 5.07 -8.11
C LYS A 137 3.34 3.95 -8.04
N LEU A 138 3.62 3.48 -6.82
CA LEU A 138 4.34 2.25 -6.56
C LEU A 138 3.36 1.23 -6.01
N LYS A 139 3.26 0.06 -6.64
CA LYS A 139 2.33 -1.01 -6.27
C LYS A 139 3.07 -2.32 -6.02
N LEU A 140 2.74 -2.98 -4.91
CA LEU A 140 2.98 -4.40 -4.71
C LEU A 140 1.76 -5.13 -5.27
N PHE A 141 1.90 -5.69 -6.46
CA PHE A 141 0.78 -6.26 -7.19
C PHE A 141 0.78 -7.77 -7.08
N CYS A 142 -0.26 -8.31 -6.46
CA CYS A 142 -0.49 -9.75 -6.34
C CYS A 142 -1.04 -10.29 -7.67
N LEU A 143 -0.24 -11.05 -8.41
CA LEU A 143 -0.65 -11.66 -9.67
C LEU A 143 -1.54 -12.89 -9.44
N ASP A 144 -1.20 -13.71 -8.44
CA ASP A 144 -1.94 -14.91 -8.08
C ASP A 144 -2.30 -14.91 -6.59
N PRO A 145 -3.56 -14.55 -6.25
CA PRO A 145 -4.03 -14.51 -4.87
C PRO A 145 -4.52 -15.88 -4.36
N SER A 146 -4.49 -16.95 -5.17
CA SER A 146 -5.17 -18.22 -4.89
C SER A 146 -4.77 -18.85 -3.57
N HIS A 147 -3.47 -18.88 -3.28
CA HIS A 147 -2.98 -19.42 -2.01
C HIS A 147 -3.41 -18.59 -0.81
N LEU A 148 -3.24 -17.28 -0.86
CA LEU A 148 -3.62 -16.36 0.21
C LEU A 148 -5.14 -16.39 0.47
N LEU A 149 -5.93 -16.47 -0.60
CA LEU A 149 -7.38 -16.61 -0.51
C LEU A 149 -7.78 -17.95 0.14
N SER A 150 -7.12 -19.04 -0.26
CA SER A 150 -7.32 -20.37 0.33
C SER A 150 -7.00 -20.36 1.83
N GLU A 151 -5.89 -19.79 2.23
CA GLU A 151 -5.51 -19.66 3.65
C GLU A 151 -6.50 -18.78 4.45
N ALA A 152 -7.02 -17.71 3.86
CA ALA A 152 -8.04 -16.88 4.49
C ALA A 152 -9.35 -17.66 4.70
N ILE A 153 -9.80 -18.42 3.70
CA ILE A 153 -11.03 -19.23 3.75
C ILE A 153 -10.91 -20.36 4.78
N LYS A 154 -9.75 -21.02 4.88
CA LYS A 154 -9.50 -22.08 5.86
C LYS A 154 -9.62 -21.65 7.32
N ARG A 155 -9.57 -20.37 7.62
CA ARG A 155 -9.79 -19.82 8.97
C ARG A 155 -11.25 -19.88 9.43
N GLY A 156 -12.19 -20.03 8.48
CA GLY A 156 -13.62 -20.26 8.76
C GLY A 156 -13.98 -21.75 8.81
N LYS A 157 -15.16 -22.08 9.30
CA LYS A 157 -15.70 -23.44 9.28
C LYS A 157 -16.17 -23.87 7.89
N ALA A 158 -16.69 -22.92 7.10
CA ALA A 158 -17.21 -23.15 5.77
C ALA A 158 -17.14 -21.88 4.92
N ALA A 159 -17.17 -22.03 3.61
CA ALA A 159 -17.37 -20.95 2.67
C ALA A 159 -18.50 -21.30 1.71
N ILE A 160 -19.45 -20.40 1.54
CA ILE A 160 -20.56 -20.54 0.62
C ILE A 160 -20.38 -19.50 -0.47
N PHE A 161 -20.25 -19.94 -1.71
CA PHE A 161 -20.09 -19.12 -2.89
C PHE A 161 -21.43 -19.04 -3.62
N PHE A 162 -21.83 -17.85 -3.98
CA PHE A 162 -23.04 -17.62 -4.77
C PHE A 162 -22.84 -16.45 -5.73
N SER A 163 -23.62 -16.45 -6.80
CA SER A 163 -23.66 -15.36 -7.77
C SER A 163 -25.02 -15.36 -8.45
N ALA A 164 -25.52 -14.20 -8.80
CA ALA A 164 -26.75 -14.06 -9.57
C ALA A 164 -26.55 -14.44 -11.04
N THR A 165 -25.29 -14.40 -11.53
CA THR A 165 -24.88 -14.75 -12.88
C THR A 165 -23.63 -15.63 -12.81
N LEU A 166 -23.65 -16.76 -13.46
CA LEU A 166 -22.50 -17.63 -13.71
C LEU A 166 -22.00 -17.42 -15.13
#